data_60b2ed9b5e4c62067246d650152e76a6
#
_entry.id   60b2ed9b5e4c62067246d650152e76a6
#
_cell.length_a   1.000
_cell.length_b   1.000
_cell.length_c   1.000
_cell.angle_alpha   90.00
_cell.angle_beta   90.00
_cell.angle_gamma   90.00
#
_symmetry.space_group_name_H-M   'P 1'
#
loop_
_entity.id
_entity.type
_entity.pdbx_description
1 polymer ?
#
loop_
_entity_poly.entity_id
_entity_poly.type
_entity_poly.pdbx_seq_one_letter_code
_entity_poly.pdbx_strand_id
1 'polypeptide(L)'
;LWFLCSAIPFGVIATFVVLRSYGWLINKSAALDVPILVVSLAALVLGLPTMILTSRSIADPIAEVVDAMAEVEHGHLNTYVGVYERSEIGRLQAGFNRMVTGLEERERIRDLFGRHVGADVARRALEEGVSMSGDVVEAAVLYIDLVGSTQLAESLPPQEVAAVLNDFFRIVVGTVDEYQGLINKFEGDAALVIFGAPLRTNEPASAALATARALGEKLRRLPVVDFGVGVSAGRVFAGNIGAENRYEYTVIGDAVNEAARLADLAKTSEGRILCSAAAIDRADDTECKRWAEQYSTVLRGRSEPTRVCMPADPD
;
A
#
# COMPACT_ATOMS: atom_id res chain seq x y z
N LEU A 1 -24.65 -11.21 39.07
CA LEU A 1 -25.97 -10.70 38.70
C LEU A 1 -26.78 -11.74 37.93
N TRP A 2 -26.26 -12.37 36.87
CA TRP A 2 -26.94 -13.40 36.06
C TRP A 2 -27.44 -14.61 36.91
N PHE A 3 -26.59 -15.09 37.82
CA PHE A 3 -26.97 -16.17 38.75
C PHE A 3 -28.08 -15.79 39.71
N LEU A 4 -28.07 -14.54 40.21
CA LEU A 4 -29.13 -14.01 41.07
C LEU A 4 -30.45 -13.82 40.32
N CYS A 5 -30.40 -13.29 39.09
CA CYS A 5 -31.60 -13.01 38.27
C CYS A 5 -32.28 -14.31 37.77
N SER A 6 -31.50 -15.35 37.46
CA SER A 6 -32.06 -16.65 37.07
C SER A 6 -32.40 -17.55 38.23
N ALA A 7 -31.67 -17.50 39.35
CA ALA A 7 -31.88 -18.37 40.49
C ALA A 7 -33.05 -17.94 41.39
N ILE A 8 -33.32 -16.61 41.53
CA ILE A 8 -34.40 -16.12 42.38
C ILE A 8 -35.79 -16.60 41.96
N PRO A 9 -36.21 -16.52 40.65
CA PRO A 9 -37.52 -17.04 40.26
C PRO A 9 -37.64 -18.56 40.46
N PHE A 10 -36.60 -19.32 40.16
CA PHE A 10 -36.59 -20.77 40.39
C PHE A 10 -36.57 -21.14 41.88
N GLY A 11 -35.84 -20.36 42.70
CA GLY A 11 -35.81 -20.52 44.13
C GLY A 11 -37.19 -20.24 44.78
N VAL A 12 -37.89 -19.22 44.34
CA VAL A 12 -39.25 -18.90 44.74
C VAL A 12 -40.21 -20.02 44.37
N ILE A 13 -40.16 -20.49 43.13
CA ILE A 13 -41.01 -21.62 42.67
C ILE A 13 -40.70 -22.90 43.46
N ALA A 14 -39.42 -23.22 43.63
CA ALA A 14 -39.02 -24.43 44.39
C ALA A 14 -39.44 -24.34 45.85
N THR A 15 -39.25 -23.20 46.49
CA THR A 15 -39.70 -22.96 47.89
C THR A 15 -41.21 -23.12 48.00
N PHE A 16 -41.94 -22.61 47.02
CA PHE A 16 -43.39 -22.72 46.97
C PHE A 16 -43.86 -24.17 46.82
N VAL A 17 -43.24 -24.95 45.90
CA VAL A 17 -43.50 -26.38 45.68
C VAL A 17 -43.23 -27.19 46.96
N VAL A 18 -42.11 -26.91 47.62
CA VAL A 18 -41.74 -27.56 48.88
C VAL A 18 -42.75 -27.23 49.99
N LEU A 19 -43.13 -25.98 50.19
CA LEU A 19 -44.13 -25.55 51.18
C LEU A 19 -45.52 -26.17 50.89
N ARG A 20 -45.86 -26.33 49.64
CA ARG A 20 -47.08 -27.02 49.20
C ARG A 20 -47.04 -28.51 49.57
N SER A 21 -45.91 -29.21 49.34
CA SER A 21 -45.77 -30.66 49.64
C SER A 21 -45.87 -30.93 51.12
N TYR A 22 -45.51 -29.98 51.96
CA TYR A 22 -45.70 -30.08 53.45
C TYR A 22 -47.11 -29.75 53.94
N GLY A 23 -48.06 -29.44 53.03
CA GLY A 23 -49.47 -29.19 53.38
C GLY A 23 -49.70 -27.87 54.11
N TRP A 24 -48.72 -26.98 54.20
CA TRP A 24 -48.73 -25.78 55.02
C TRP A 24 -49.50 -24.59 54.38
N LEU A 25 -49.73 -24.61 53.09
CA LEU A 25 -50.19 -23.43 52.33
C LEU A 25 -51.52 -23.59 51.59
N ILE A 26 -52.21 -24.77 51.61
CA ILE A 26 -53.35 -24.97 50.70
C ILE A 26 -54.52 -25.72 51.34
N ASN A 27 -55.64 -25.01 51.32
CA ASN A 27 -56.96 -25.61 51.51
C ASN A 27 -57.39 -26.33 50.19
N LYS A 28 -57.65 -27.63 50.25
CA LYS A 28 -57.81 -28.58 49.11
C LYS A 28 -59.04 -28.39 48.21
N SER A 29 -59.75 -27.28 48.30
CA SER A 29 -61.03 -27.09 47.62
C SER A 29 -61.16 -26.02 46.53
N ALA A 30 -60.05 -25.37 46.10
CA ALA A 30 -60.10 -24.37 45.07
C ALA A 30 -59.71 -24.92 43.70
N ALA A 31 -60.57 -24.84 42.69
CA ALA A 31 -60.33 -25.27 41.33
C ALA A 31 -59.24 -24.47 40.57
N LEU A 32 -58.75 -23.37 41.15
CA LEU A 32 -57.63 -22.60 40.72
C LEU A 32 -56.69 -22.35 41.90
N ASP A 33 -55.47 -22.83 41.79
CA ASP A 33 -54.40 -22.59 42.79
C ASP A 33 -53.92 -21.11 42.67
N VAL A 34 -54.69 -20.19 43.24
CA VAL A 34 -54.38 -18.74 43.27
C VAL A 34 -52.92 -18.44 43.65
N PRO A 35 -52.32 -19.13 44.64
CA PRO A 35 -50.91 -18.94 45.00
C PRO A 35 -49.95 -19.31 43.86
N ILE A 36 -50.21 -20.36 43.07
CA ILE A 36 -49.38 -20.72 41.92
C ILE A 36 -49.45 -19.65 40.85
N LEU A 37 -50.63 -19.10 40.59
CA LEU A 37 -50.85 -18.06 39.61
C LEU A 37 -50.13 -16.79 40.02
N VAL A 38 -50.17 -16.40 41.32
CA VAL A 38 -49.46 -15.21 41.84
C VAL A 38 -47.94 -15.38 41.75
N VAL A 39 -47.41 -16.55 42.13
CA VAL A 39 -45.97 -16.82 42.02
C VAL A 39 -45.51 -16.84 40.56
N SER A 40 -46.28 -17.47 39.67
CA SER A 40 -45.97 -17.47 38.24
C SER A 40 -46.01 -16.10 37.62
N LEU A 41 -46.99 -15.27 37.99
CA LEU A 41 -47.09 -13.88 37.54
C LEU A 41 -45.95 -13.02 38.11
N ALA A 42 -45.58 -13.21 39.36
CA ALA A 42 -44.44 -12.54 39.99
C ALA A 42 -43.13 -12.92 39.31
N ALA A 43 -42.92 -14.20 39.03
CA ALA A 43 -41.74 -14.71 38.28
C ALA A 43 -41.66 -14.12 36.89
N LEU A 44 -42.80 -13.99 36.18
CA LEU A 44 -42.86 -13.37 34.85
C LEU A 44 -42.57 -11.86 34.91
N VAL A 45 -43.16 -11.15 35.84
CA VAL A 45 -42.99 -9.68 36.03
C VAL A 45 -41.57 -9.35 36.45
N LEU A 46 -40.89 -10.15 37.19
CA LEU A 46 -39.51 -9.96 37.61
C LEU A 46 -38.49 -10.54 36.61
N GLY A 47 -38.80 -11.69 35.99
CA GLY A 47 -37.90 -12.39 35.10
C GLY A 47 -37.73 -11.70 33.74
N LEU A 48 -38.82 -11.23 33.13
CA LEU A 48 -38.73 -10.55 31.81
C LEU A 48 -37.90 -9.27 31.83
N PRO A 49 -38.11 -8.32 32.76
CA PRO A 49 -37.27 -7.11 32.83
C PRO A 49 -35.80 -7.42 33.11
N THR A 50 -35.52 -8.39 33.99
CA THR A 50 -34.13 -8.76 34.31
C THR A 50 -33.46 -9.42 33.14
N MET A 51 -34.15 -10.25 32.37
CA MET A 51 -33.64 -10.83 31.12
C MET A 51 -33.30 -9.75 30.06
N ILE A 52 -34.22 -8.79 29.87
CA ILE A 52 -34.01 -7.67 28.93
C ILE A 52 -32.82 -6.79 29.39
N LEU A 53 -32.74 -6.47 30.68
CA LEU A 53 -31.64 -5.69 31.24
C LEU A 53 -30.30 -6.40 31.10
N THR A 54 -30.26 -7.71 31.34
CA THR A 54 -29.03 -8.51 31.16
C THR A 54 -28.61 -8.58 29.69
N SER A 55 -29.58 -8.77 28.77
CA SER A 55 -29.29 -8.77 27.34
C SER A 55 -28.69 -7.41 26.91
N ARG A 56 -29.33 -6.31 27.26
CA ARG A 56 -28.85 -4.96 26.90
C ARG A 56 -27.53 -4.56 27.56
N SER A 57 -27.26 -5.02 28.76
CA SER A 57 -26.04 -4.65 29.48
C SER A 57 -24.83 -5.55 29.23
N ILE A 58 -25.03 -6.77 28.71
CA ILE A 58 -23.95 -7.74 28.53
C ILE A 58 -23.92 -8.30 27.11
N ALA A 59 -25.03 -8.86 26.61
CA ALA A 59 -25.04 -9.55 25.33
C ALA A 59 -24.93 -8.61 24.13
N ASP A 60 -25.69 -7.50 24.15
CA ASP A 60 -25.69 -6.56 23.03
C ASP A 60 -24.32 -5.86 22.85
N PRO A 61 -23.65 -5.35 23.93
CA PRO A 61 -22.31 -4.77 23.79
C PRO A 61 -21.22 -5.76 23.34
N ILE A 62 -21.36 -7.04 23.72
CA ILE A 62 -20.42 -8.07 23.25
C ILE A 62 -20.66 -8.38 21.77
N ALA A 63 -21.92 -8.50 21.34
CA ALA A 63 -22.27 -8.70 19.94
C ALA A 63 -21.76 -7.55 19.06
N GLU A 64 -21.89 -6.29 19.52
CA GLU A 64 -21.34 -5.12 18.85
C GLU A 64 -19.82 -5.21 18.63
N VAL A 65 -19.07 -5.69 19.63
CA VAL A 65 -17.62 -5.91 19.48
C VAL A 65 -17.32 -7.05 18.49
N VAL A 66 -18.10 -8.15 18.53
CA VAL A 66 -17.91 -9.26 17.59
C VAL A 66 -18.18 -8.84 16.16
N ASP A 67 -19.27 -8.10 15.93
CA ASP A 67 -19.60 -7.57 14.59
C ASP A 67 -18.53 -6.59 14.10
N ALA A 68 -18.05 -5.72 14.97
CA ALA A 68 -16.97 -4.78 14.66
C ALA A 68 -15.63 -5.51 14.37
N MET A 69 -15.34 -6.62 15.07
CA MET A 69 -14.17 -7.45 14.76
C MET A 69 -14.25 -8.06 13.35
N ALA A 70 -15.44 -8.52 12.94
CA ALA A 70 -15.64 -9.05 11.60
C ALA A 70 -15.41 -7.98 10.51
N GLU A 71 -15.87 -6.74 10.75
CA GLU A 71 -15.59 -5.62 9.84
C GLU A 71 -14.09 -5.33 9.73
N VAL A 72 -13.38 -5.33 10.85
CA VAL A 72 -11.91 -5.14 10.85
C VAL A 72 -11.20 -6.28 10.13
N GLU A 73 -11.64 -7.53 10.26
CA GLU A 73 -11.12 -8.69 9.54
C GLU A 73 -11.26 -8.51 8.01
N HIS A 74 -12.35 -7.89 7.54
CA HIS A 74 -12.56 -7.53 6.14
C HIS A 74 -11.80 -6.28 5.68
N GLY A 75 -10.97 -5.67 6.55
CA GLY A 75 -10.16 -4.50 6.23
C GLY A 75 -10.83 -3.15 6.47
N HIS A 76 -12.03 -3.12 7.05
CA HIS A 76 -12.73 -1.89 7.39
C HIS A 76 -12.25 -1.34 8.74
N LEU A 77 -11.14 -0.61 8.73
CA LEU A 77 -10.52 -0.07 9.95
C LEU A 77 -11.26 1.13 10.57
N ASN A 78 -12.23 1.74 9.88
CA ASN A 78 -13.03 2.86 10.41
C ASN A 78 -14.16 2.40 11.34
N THR A 79 -14.02 1.25 11.98
CA THR A 79 -15.06 0.63 12.79
C THR A 79 -14.76 0.81 14.27
N TYR A 80 -15.62 1.57 14.97
CA TYR A 80 -15.50 1.83 16.40
C TYR A 80 -16.76 1.38 17.13
N VAL A 81 -16.58 0.85 18.33
CA VAL A 81 -17.70 0.47 19.23
C VAL A 81 -17.89 1.51 20.31
N GLY A 82 -19.15 1.75 20.70
CA GLY A 82 -19.48 2.66 21.79
C GLY A 82 -18.95 2.13 23.14
N VAL A 83 -18.37 3.01 23.95
CA VAL A 83 -17.95 2.69 25.34
C VAL A 83 -18.95 3.33 26.28
N TYR A 84 -19.90 2.52 26.78
CA TYR A 84 -21.02 3.04 27.55
C TYR A 84 -20.81 2.97 29.06
N GLU A 85 -19.91 2.10 29.54
CA GLU A 85 -19.77 1.85 30.99
C GLU A 85 -18.29 1.69 31.41
N ARG A 86 -18.02 1.90 32.71
CA ARG A 86 -16.73 1.60 33.35
C ARG A 86 -16.68 0.18 33.92
N SER A 87 -17.24 -0.78 33.16
CA SER A 87 -17.24 -2.21 33.47
C SER A 87 -16.10 -2.92 32.72
N GLU A 88 -15.96 -4.24 32.94
CA GLU A 88 -15.04 -5.10 32.19
C GLU A 88 -15.37 -5.08 30.68
N ILE A 89 -16.66 -4.94 30.32
CA ILE A 89 -17.12 -4.83 28.94
C ILE A 89 -16.69 -3.49 28.34
N GLY A 90 -16.88 -2.39 29.09
CA GLY A 90 -16.39 -1.09 28.64
C GLY A 90 -14.87 -1.04 28.47
N ARG A 91 -14.12 -1.78 29.33
CA ARG A 91 -12.66 -1.93 29.13
C ARG A 91 -12.31 -2.74 27.88
N LEU A 92 -13.09 -3.78 27.55
CA LEU A 92 -12.95 -4.55 26.31
C LEU A 92 -13.22 -3.67 25.09
N GLN A 93 -14.33 -2.93 25.07
CA GLN A 93 -14.68 -1.98 24.00
C GLN A 93 -13.58 -0.92 23.81
N ALA A 94 -13.11 -0.31 24.89
CA ALA A 94 -12.01 0.64 24.82
C ALA A 94 -10.69 0.01 24.36
N GLY A 95 -10.43 -1.25 24.72
CA GLY A 95 -9.30 -2.04 24.26
C GLY A 95 -9.36 -2.32 22.75
N PHE A 96 -10.52 -2.72 22.27
CA PHE A 96 -10.79 -2.91 20.85
C PHE A 96 -10.57 -1.62 20.06
N ASN A 97 -11.15 -0.49 20.49
CA ASN A 97 -10.96 0.80 19.80
C ASN A 97 -9.49 1.22 19.74
N ARG A 98 -8.71 1.02 20.83
CA ARG A 98 -7.25 1.30 20.79
C ARG A 98 -6.51 0.39 19.81
N MET A 99 -6.92 -0.87 19.70
CA MET A 99 -6.34 -1.80 18.73
C MET A 99 -6.63 -1.33 17.28
N VAL A 100 -7.87 -0.95 16.99
CA VAL A 100 -8.27 -0.43 15.66
C VAL A 100 -7.47 0.82 15.32
N THR A 101 -7.38 1.80 16.24
CA THR A 101 -6.56 3.00 16.03
C THR A 101 -5.09 2.66 15.73
N GLY A 102 -4.53 1.68 16.44
CA GLY A 102 -3.16 1.22 16.17
C GLY A 102 -3.00 0.54 14.80
N LEU A 103 -4.02 -0.17 14.32
CA LEU A 103 -4.03 -0.76 12.97
C LEU A 103 -4.16 0.32 11.89
N GLU A 104 -5.02 1.30 12.06
CA GLU A 104 -5.16 2.47 11.16
C GLU A 104 -3.83 3.23 11.02
N GLU A 105 -3.17 3.50 12.15
CA GLU A 105 -1.88 4.19 12.15
C GLU A 105 -0.80 3.39 11.41
N ARG A 106 -0.74 2.07 11.63
CA ARG A 106 0.19 1.19 10.91
C ARG A 106 -0.08 1.17 9.41
N GLU A 107 -1.35 1.08 8.99
CA GLU A 107 -1.69 1.11 7.57
C GLU A 107 -1.38 2.46 6.94
N ARG A 108 -1.63 3.56 7.65
CA ARG A 108 -1.25 4.91 7.21
C ARG A 108 0.26 5.06 7.04
N ILE A 109 1.05 4.56 7.99
CA ILE A 109 2.53 4.58 7.89
C ILE A 109 2.98 3.74 6.70
N ARG A 110 2.37 2.57 6.49
CA ARG A 110 2.67 1.68 5.36
C ARG A 110 2.37 2.34 4.02
N ASP A 111 1.22 3.01 3.88
CA ASP A 111 0.86 3.75 2.67
C ASP A 111 1.84 4.91 2.40
N LEU A 112 2.15 5.71 3.43
CA LEU A 112 3.14 6.78 3.32
C LEU A 112 4.52 6.25 2.93
N PHE A 113 4.97 5.16 3.56
CA PHE A 113 6.25 4.52 3.23
C PHE A 113 6.24 3.99 1.78
N GLY A 114 5.16 3.33 1.36
CA GLY A 114 5.01 2.85 -0.01
C GLY A 114 5.06 3.97 -1.05
N ARG A 115 4.51 5.15 -0.74
CA ARG A 115 4.59 6.33 -1.63
C ARG A 115 6.00 6.93 -1.72
N HIS A 116 6.80 6.79 -0.68
CA HIS A 116 8.17 7.34 -0.66
C HIS A 116 9.20 6.41 -1.30
N VAL A 117 9.09 5.09 -1.08
CA VAL A 117 10.10 4.14 -1.56
C VAL A 117 9.62 3.25 -2.71
N GLY A 118 8.37 3.37 -3.10
CA GLY A 118 7.69 2.47 -4.04
C GLY A 118 7.05 1.27 -3.33
N ALA A 119 5.84 0.91 -3.77
CA ALA A 119 5.03 -0.14 -3.11
C ALA A 119 5.74 -1.51 -3.10
N ASP A 120 6.46 -1.84 -4.16
CA ASP A 120 7.14 -3.14 -4.28
C ASP A 120 8.36 -3.24 -3.37
N VAL A 121 9.14 -2.16 -3.23
CA VAL A 121 10.26 -2.10 -2.27
C VAL A 121 9.75 -2.18 -0.83
N ALA A 122 8.67 -1.44 -0.54
CA ALA A 122 8.04 -1.48 0.79
C ALA A 122 7.52 -2.90 1.12
N ARG A 123 6.86 -3.56 0.18
CA ARG A 123 6.36 -4.93 0.33
C ARG A 123 7.51 -5.91 0.58
N ARG A 124 8.56 -5.88 -0.23
CA ARG A 124 9.73 -6.74 -0.08
C ARG A 124 10.42 -6.54 1.28
N ALA A 125 10.57 -5.30 1.73
CA ALA A 125 11.14 -4.99 3.04
C ALA A 125 10.30 -5.56 4.20
N LEU A 126 8.96 -5.62 4.04
CA LEU A 126 8.07 -6.21 5.04
C LEU A 126 8.08 -7.75 5.03
N GLU A 127 8.22 -8.38 3.87
CA GLU A 127 8.18 -9.84 3.71
C GLU A 127 9.53 -10.50 4.04
N GLU A 128 10.62 -9.97 3.53
CA GLU A 128 11.96 -10.56 3.65
C GLU A 128 12.77 -9.97 4.81
N GLY A 129 12.26 -8.89 5.43
CA GLY A 129 13.02 -8.09 6.37
C GLY A 129 14.02 -7.17 5.65
N VAL A 130 14.61 -6.25 6.40
CA VAL A 130 15.62 -5.35 5.86
C VAL A 130 17.00 -5.94 6.12
N SER A 131 17.69 -6.35 5.06
CA SER A 131 19.10 -6.68 5.12
C SER A 131 19.91 -5.69 4.28
N MET A 132 21.15 -5.42 4.67
CA MET A 132 22.11 -4.63 3.89
C MET A 132 22.71 -5.46 2.73
N SER A 133 22.05 -6.54 2.35
CA SER A 133 22.43 -7.40 1.22
C SER A 133 21.76 -6.94 -0.08
N GLY A 134 22.33 -7.36 -1.18
CA GLY A 134 21.78 -7.20 -2.51
C GLY A 134 22.32 -8.26 -3.44
N ASP A 135 21.73 -8.34 -4.62
CA ASP A 135 22.05 -9.33 -5.62
C ASP A 135 22.60 -8.68 -6.90
N VAL A 136 23.43 -9.41 -7.63
CA VAL A 136 23.82 -9.03 -8.98
C VAL A 136 22.77 -9.62 -9.94
N VAL A 137 22.02 -8.74 -10.58
CA VAL A 137 20.92 -9.10 -11.49
C VAL A 137 21.09 -8.48 -12.86
N GLU A 138 20.47 -9.08 -13.88
CA GLU A 138 20.26 -8.43 -15.16
C GLU A 138 19.07 -7.49 -15.03
N ALA A 139 19.27 -6.20 -15.29
CA ALA A 139 18.25 -5.17 -15.23
C ALA A 139 18.40 -4.18 -16.40
N ALA A 140 17.32 -3.50 -16.72
CA ALA A 140 17.35 -2.33 -17.58
C ALA A 140 17.10 -1.08 -16.76
N VAL A 141 17.76 -0.01 -17.13
CA VAL A 141 17.72 1.29 -16.49
C VAL A 141 17.29 2.34 -17.48
N LEU A 142 16.30 3.13 -17.10
CA LEU A 142 15.89 4.30 -17.82
C LEU A 142 16.16 5.54 -16.94
N TYR A 143 16.85 6.51 -17.49
CA TYR A 143 17.04 7.81 -16.87
C TYR A 143 16.31 8.86 -17.70
N ILE A 144 15.52 9.70 -17.07
CA ILE A 144 14.82 10.81 -17.72
C ILE A 144 15.09 12.09 -16.96
N ASP A 145 15.33 13.18 -17.69
CA ASP A 145 15.70 14.45 -17.11
C ASP A 145 15.14 15.61 -17.94
N LEU A 146 14.75 16.70 -17.29
CA LEU A 146 14.23 17.90 -17.94
C LEU A 146 15.34 18.73 -18.58
N VAL A 147 15.02 19.36 -19.70
CA VAL A 147 15.89 20.36 -20.32
C VAL A 147 15.52 21.74 -19.78
N GLY A 148 16.50 22.47 -19.29
CA GLY A 148 16.33 23.88 -18.91
C GLY A 148 15.60 24.12 -17.59
N SER A 149 15.55 23.13 -16.69
CA SER A 149 14.92 23.27 -15.37
C SER A 149 15.50 24.40 -14.53
N THR A 150 16.81 24.65 -14.61
CA THR A 150 17.47 25.80 -13.97
C THR A 150 16.91 27.11 -14.50
N GLN A 151 16.75 27.24 -15.83
CA GLN A 151 16.20 28.41 -16.46
C GLN A 151 14.71 28.60 -16.12
N LEU A 152 13.98 27.50 -15.99
CA LEU A 152 12.59 27.52 -15.52
C LEU A 152 12.51 28.07 -14.08
N ALA A 153 13.41 27.62 -13.19
CA ALA A 153 13.49 28.10 -11.80
C ALA A 153 13.92 29.58 -11.67
N GLU A 154 14.66 30.10 -12.64
CA GLU A 154 15.01 31.53 -12.69
C GLU A 154 13.85 32.41 -13.20
N SER A 155 12.97 31.85 -14.04
CA SER A 155 11.93 32.62 -14.75
C SER A 155 10.54 32.53 -14.09
N LEU A 156 10.27 31.51 -13.29
CA LEU A 156 8.96 31.27 -12.66
C LEU A 156 9.03 31.29 -11.13
N PRO A 157 7.93 31.65 -10.46
CA PRO A 157 7.80 31.44 -9.01
C PRO A 157 7.96 29.97 -8.62
N PRO A 158 8.52 29.66 -7.44
CA PRO A 158 8.76 28.27 -7.01
C PRO A 158 7.53 27.35 -7.04
N GLN A 159 6.34 27.91 -6.77
CA GLN A 159 5.08 27.16 -6.82
C GLN A 159 4.70 26.73 -8.25
N GLU A 160 4.98 27.59 -9.24
CA GLU A 160 4.73 27.28 -10.65
C GLU A 160 5.74 26.26 -11.19
N VAL A 161 7.00 26.37 -10.78
CA VAL A 161 8.03 25.36 -11.08
C VAL A 161 7.61 23.99 -10.52
N ALA A 162 7.15 23.96 -9.27
CA ALA A 162 6.65 22.73 -8.64
C ALA A 162 5.43 22.15 -9.38
N ALA A 163 4.53 22.99 -9.88
CA ALA A 163 3.38 22.54 -10.67
C ALA A 163 3.82 21.89 -11.99
N VAL A 164 4.75 22.49 -12.72
CA VAL A 164 5.33 21.95 -13.97
C VAL A 164 6.02 20.60 -13.70
N LEU A 165 6.85 20.51 -12.65
CA LEU A 165 7.50 19.28 -12.27
C LEU A 165 6.50 18.17 -11.90
N ASN A 166 5.42 18.50 -11.16
CA ASN A 166 4.39 17.57 -10.81
C ASN A 166 3.62 17.04 -12.03
N ASP A 167 3.35 17.88 -13.02
CA ASP A 167 2.71 17.48 -14.27
C ASP A 167 3.62 16.56 -15.09
N PHE A 168 4.91 16.88 -15.17
CA PHE A 168 5.91 16.03 -15.78
C PHE A 168 6.02 14.66 -15.09
N PHE A 169 6.22 14.65 -13.79
CA PHE A 169 6.35 13.40 -13.04
C PHE A 169 5.07 12.57 -13.03
N ARG A 170 3.89 13.18 -13.11
CA ARG A 170 2.62 12.44 -13.24
C ARG A 170 2.60 11.60 -14.51
N ILE A 171 3.11 12.13 -15.62
CA ILE A 171 3.22 11.38 -16.88
C ILE A 171 4.29 10.30 -16.76
N VAL A 172 5.44 10.64 -16.17
CA VAL A 172 6.53 9.67 -15.97
C VAL A 172 6.07 8.50 -15.12
N VAL A 173 5.51 8.76 -13.93
CA VAL A 173 4.99 7.73 -13.01
C VAL A 173 3.95 6.86 -13.71
N GLY A 174 2.90 7.48 -14.26
CA GLY A 174 1.82 6.72 -14.91
C GLY A 174 2.31 5.87 -16.08
N THR A 175 3.32 6.35 -16.83
CA THR A 175 3.86 5.56 -17.95
C THR A 175 4.76 4.42 -17.45
N VAL A 176 5.59 4.67 -16.45
CA VAL A 176 6.45 3.63 -15.86
C VAL A 176 5.61 2.51 -15.24
N ASP A 177 4.53 2.85 -14.55
CA ASP A 177 3.60 1.88 -13.96
C ASP A 177 2.92 1.01 -15.03
N GLU A 178 2.52 1.58 -16.17
CA GLU A 178 1.94 0.84 -17.30
C GLU A 178 2.86 -0.28 -17.82
N TYR A 179 4.19 -0.07 -17.74
CA TYR A 179 5.20 -1.04 -18.19
C TYR A 179 5.90 -1.78 -17.04
N GLN A 180 5.32 -1.74 -15.83
CA GLN A 180 5.83 -2.46 -14.66
C GLN A 180 7.29 -2.09 -14.28
N GLY A 181 7.68 -0.84 -14.48
CA GLY A 181 8.93 -0.28 -14.02
C GLY A 181 8.83 0.20 -12.57
N LEU A 182 9.96 0.27 -11.89
CA LEU A 182 10.09 0.89 -10.57
C LEU A 182 10.74 2.25 -10.71
N ILE A 183 10.08 3.32 -10.29
CA ILE A 183 10.76 4.58 -10.05
C ILE A 183 11.58 4.44 -8.77
N ASN A 184 12.88 4.39 -8.92
CA ASN A 184 13.80 4.23 -7.79
C ASN A 184 13.91 5.53 -6.99
N LYS A 185 14.14 6.63 -7.68
CA LYS A 185 14.24 7.96 -7.05
C LYS A 185 13.97 9.09 -8.03
N PHE A 186 13.60 10.22 -7.47
CA PHE A 186 13.64 11.50 -8.16
C PHE A 186 14.90 12.25 -7.74
N GLU A 187 15.67 12.76 -8.70
CA GLU A 187 16.90 13.52 -8.50
C GLU A 187 16.71 14.94 -9.02
N GLY A 188 16.02 15.77 -8.22
CA GLY A 188 15.64 17.13 -8.63
C GLY A 188 14.54 17.09 -9.71
N ASP A 189 14.91 17.36 -10.95
CA ASP A 189 14.07 17.32 -12.14
C ASP A 189 14.25 16.05 -12.99
N ALA A 190 15.03 15.08 -12.47
CA ALA A 190 15.27 13.81 -13.11
C ALA A 190 14.62 12.65 -12.37
N ALA A 191 14.43 11.53 -13.05
CA ALA A 191 14.00 10.26 -12.46
C ALA A 191 14.86 9.09 -12.94
N LEU A 192 15.24 8.26 -11.99
CA LEU A 192 15.86 6.96 -12.21
C LEU A 192 14.80 5.86 -12.15
N VAL A 193 14.66 5.10 -13.21
CA VAL A 193 13.70 4.01 -13.35
C VAL A 193 14.43 2.69 -13.56
N ILE A 194 13.97 1.63 -12.91
CA ILE A 194 14.56 0.30 -12.95
C ILE A 194 13.51 -0.70 -13.44
N PHE A 195 13.93 -1.61 -14.30
CA PHE A 195 13.15 -2.76 -14.76
C PHE A 195 13.91 -4.06 -14.46
N GLY A 196 13.22 -5.05 -13.88
CA GLY A 196 13.81 -6.33 -13.51
C GLY A 196 14.34 -6.41 -12.07
N ALA A 197 14.23 -5.34 -11.27
CA ALA A 197 14.53 -5.30 -9.84
C ALA A 197 13.67 -4.24 -9.13
N PRO A 198 13.21 -4.47 -7.88
CA PRO A 198 13.34 -5.69 -7.07
C PRO A 198 12.47 -6.84 -7.59
N LEU A 199 11.44 -6.55 -8.38
CA LEU A 199 10.58 -7.55 -9.01
C LEU A 199 11.22 -8.01 -10.33
N ARG A 200 11.30 -9.33 -10.51
CA ARG A 200 11.77 -9.89 -11.77
C ARG A 200 10.69 -9.72 -12.84
N THR A 201 11.05 -9.10 -13.94
CA THR A 201 10.27 -9.06 -15.18
C THR A 201 10.92 -9.97 -16.22
N ASN A 202 10.12 -10.57 -17.10
CA ASN A 202 10.65 -11.49 -18.11
C ASN A 202 11.54 -10.76 -19.14
N GLU A 203 11.18 -9.55 -19.52
CA GLU A 203 11.81 -8.77 -20.59
C GLU A 203 12.10 -7.33 -20.13
N PRO A 204 13.04 -7.14 -19.16
CA PRO A 204 13.26 -5.81 -18.57
C PRO A 204 13.76 -4.78 -19.60
N ALA A 205 14.56 -5.20 -20.58
CA ALA A 205 15.07 -4.31 -21.61
C ALA A 205 13.94 -3.86 -22.56
N SER A 206 13.10 -4.79 -23.01
CA SER A 206 11.93 -4.46 -23.84
C SER A 206 10.98 -3.49 -23.14
N ALA A 207 10.70 -3.73 -21.87
CA ALA A 207 9.84 -2.85 -21.07
C ALA A 207 10.43 -1.44 -20.94
N ALA A 208 11.73 -1.31 -20.66
CA ALA A 208 12.42 -0.03 -20.56
C ALA A 208 12.41 0.74 -21.89
N LEU A 209 12.69 0.07 -23.00
CA LEU A 209 12.69 0.66 -24.33
C LEU A 209 11.29 1.09 -24.77
N ALA A 210 10.28 0.28 -24.54
CA ALA A 210 8.88 0.63 -24.82
C ALA A 210 8.41 1.81 -23.96
N THR A 211 8.79 1.84 -22.68
CA THR A 211 8.53 2.97 -21.78
C THR A 211 9.14 4.28 -22.30
N ALA A 212 10.39 4.23 -22.76
CA ALA A 212 11.06 5.40 -23.29
C ALA A 212 10.34 5.98 -24.52
N ARG A 213 9.88 5.14 -25.44
CA ARG A 213 9.08 5.58 -26.61
C ARG A 213 7.74 6.16 -26.19
N ALA A 214 7.02 5.51 -25.27
CA ALA A 214 5.74 5.98 -24.78
C ALA A 214 5.86 7.32 -24.01
N LEU A 215 6.93 7.50 -23.23
CA LEU A 215 7.26 8.79 -22.60
C LEU A 215 7.48 9.88 -23.64
N GLY A 216 8.24 9.58 -24.71
CA GLY A 216 8.44 10.53 -25.79
C GLY A 216 7.16 11.00 -26.46
N GLU A 217 6.23 10.09 -26.72
CA GLU A 217 4.92 10.41 -27.29
C GLU A 217 4.06 11.27 -26.35
N LYS A 218 4.02 10.93 -25.07
CA LYS A 218 3.19 11.63 -24.09
C LYS A 218 3.75 12.99 -23.72
N LEU A 219 5.07 13.10 -23.51
CA LEU A 219 5.73 14.33 -23.07
C LEU A 219 5.81 15.40 -24.16
N ARG A 220 5.94 15.02 -25.44
CA ARG A 220 5.88 15.99 -26.56
C ARG A 220 4.55 16.76 -26.62
N ARG A 221 3.51 16.30 -25.94
CA ARG A 221 2.22 16.99 -25.84
C ARG A 221 2.19 18.08 -24.76
N LEU A 222 3.20 18.13 -23.89
CA LEU A 222 3.32 19.18 -22.88
C LEU A 222 4.01 20.41 -23.48
N PRO A 223 3.37 21.58 -23.52
CA PRO A 223 3.86 22.74 -24.26
C PRO A 223 5.07 23.44 -23.63
N VAL A 224 5.41 23.14 -22.38
CA VAL A 224 6.42 23.90 -21.59
C VAL A 224 7.63 23.04 -21.23
N VAL A 225 7.63 21.74 -21.56
CA VAL A 225 8.61 20.79 -21.05
C VAL A 225 9.38 20.16 -22.21
N ASP A 226 10.69 20.32 -22.22
CA ASP A 226 11.61 19.55 -23.05
C ASP A 226 12.39 18.59 -22.16
N PHE A 227 12.83 17.43 -22.68
CA PHE A 227 13.37 16.34 -21.89
C PHE A 227 14.47 15.58 -22.63
N GLY A 228 15.24 14.77 -21.88
CA GLY A 228 16.12 13.75 -22.43
C GLY A 228 15.90 12.41 -21.75
N VAL A 229 15.79 11.34 -22.54
CA VAL A 229 15.65 9.98 -22.06
C VAL A 229 16.84 9.15 -22.49
N GLY A 230 17.45 8.44 -21.54
CA GLY A 230 18.52 7.48 -21.80
C GLY A 230 18.15 6.08 -21.27
N VAL A 231 18.34 5.05 -22.08
CA VAL A 231 18.10 3.66 -21.67
C VAL A 231 19.36 2.83 -21.85
N SER A 232 19.69 2.04 -20.84
CA SER A 232 20.73 1.03 -20.92
C SER A 232 20.31 -0.25 -20.18
N ALA A 233 20.96 -1.38 -20.44
CA ALA A 233 20.71 -2.64 -19.77
C ALA A 233 22.00 -3.42 -19.55
N GLY A 234 22.06 -4.15 -18.44
CA GLY A 234 23.19 -4.98 -18.10
C GLY A 234 23.14 -5.50 -16.66
N ARG A 235 24.25 -6.07 -16.23
CA ARG A 235 24.40 -6.55 -14.86
C ARG A 235 24.57 -5.40 -13.90
N VAL A 236 23.74 -5.34 -12.90
CA VAL A 236 23.78 -4.34 -11.82
C VAL A 236 23.70 -5.03 -10.46
N PHE A 237 24.33 -4.44 -9.47
CA PHE A 237 24.02 -4.76 -8.07
C PHE A 237 22.71 -4.05 -7.73
N ALA A 238 21.74 -4.78 -7.18
CA ALA A 238 20.44 -4.26 -6.74
C ALA A 238 20.26 -4.61 -5.26
N GLY A 239 20.11 -3.61 -4.40
CA GLY A 239 20.00 -3.84 -2.98
C GLY A 239 20.01 -2.56 -2.14
N ASN A 240 20.00 -2.74 -0.82
CA ASN A 240 20.08 -1.64 0.13
C ASN A 240 21.50 -1.14 0.29
N ILE A 241 21.71 0.15 0.08
CA ILE A 241 23.01 0.83 0.18
C ILE A 241 22.88 1.98 1.16
N GLY A 242 23.83 2.08 2.09
CA GLY A 242 23.88 3.12 3.10
C GLY A 242 24.46 2.63 4.42
N ALA A 243 23.94 3.13 5.53
CA ALA A 243 24.28 2.74 6.88
C ALA A 243 23.05 2.12 7.58
N GLU A 244 23.23 1.42 8.69
CA GLU A 244 22.17 0.74 9.45
C GLU A 244 20.97 1.64 9.78
N ASN A 245 21.21 2.92 10.03
CA ASN A 245 20.21 3.91 10.39
C ASN A 245 19.66 4.73 9.21
N ARG A 246 20.28 4.60 8.01
CA ARG A 246 19.85 5.30 6.79
C ARG A 246 20.38 4.59 5.54
N TYR A 247 19.50 3.95 4.83
CA TYR A 247 19.80 3.23 3.59
C TYR A 247 18.72 3.53 2.55
N GLU A 248 19.06 3.23 1.32
CA GLU A 248 18.19 3.37 0.16
C GLU A 248 18.31 2.10 -0.69
N TYR A 249 17.16 1.56 -1.14
CA TYR A 249 17.19 0.53 -2.17
C TYR A 249 17.56 1.17 -3.49
N THR A 250 18.63 0.70 -4.12
CA THR A 250 19.11 1.27 -5.38
C THR A 250 19.87 0.23 -6.21
N VAL A 251 20.19 0.60 -7.44
CA VAL A 251 21.02 -0.20 -8.33
C VAL A 251 22.34 0.50 -8.60
N ILE A 252 23.43 -0.27 -8.65
CA ILE A 252 24.78 0.21 -9.01
C ILE A 252 25.31 -0.67 -10.12
N GLY A 253 25.79 -0.02 -11.17
CA GLY A 253 26.41 -0.71 -12.32
C GLY A 253 26.69 0.23 -13.47
N ASP A 254 27.44 -0.24 -14.44
CA ASP A 254 27.78 0.54 -15.62
C ASP A 254 26.55 0.97 -16.41
N ALA A 255 25.52 0.11 -16.49
CA ALA A 255 24.25 0.42 -17.15
C ALA A 255 23.54 1.65 -16.56
N VAL A 256 23.67 1.89 -15.23
CA VAL A 256 23.09 3.08 -14.57
C VAL A 256 23.77 4.36 -15.06
N ASN A 257 25.10 4.35 -15.04
CA ASN A 257 25.90 5.49 -15.50
C ASN A 257 25.70 5.75 -17.00
N GLU A 258 25.64 4.68 -17.80
CA GLU A 258 25.40 4.76 -19.24
C GLU A 258 24.03 5.38 -19.55
N ALA A 259 22.96 4.93 -18.87
CA ALA A 259 21.60 5.50 -19.02
C ALA A 259 21.57 6.99 -18.68
N ALA A 260 22.19 7.42 -17.59
CA ALA A 260 22.27 8.82 -17.20
C ALA A 260 23.02 9.67 -18.25
N ARG A 261 24.15 9.17 -18.79
CA ARG A 261 24.90 9.88 -19.85
C ARG A 261 24.16 9.93 -21.17
N LEU A 262 23.42 8.87 -21.50
CA LEU A 262 22.56 8.86 -22.69
C LEU A 262 21.41 9.85 -22.55
N ALA A 263 20.83 10.01 -21.37
CA ALA A 263 19.79 11.02 -21.10
C ALA A 263 20.35 12.45 -21.29
N ASP A 264 21.54 12.71 -20.77
CA ASP A 264 22.24 14.00 -21.00
C ASP A 264 22.46 14.27 -22.49
N LEU A 265 22.94 13.28 -23.22
CA LEU A 265 23.17 13.38 -24.66
C LEU A 265 21.86 13.55 -25.45
N ALA A 266 20.81 12.87 -25.02
CA ALA A 266 19.48 12.95 -25.61
C ALA A 266 18.88 14.35 -25.56
N LYS A 267 19.22 15.18 -24.57
CA LYS A 267 18.78 16.58 -24.46
C LYS A 267 19.16 17.42 -25.67
N THR A 268 20.20 17.03 -26.42
CA THR A 268 20.66 17.73 -27.63
C THR A 268 20.31 17.00 -28.92
N SER A 269 19.73 15.81 -28.81
CA SER A 269 19.34 14.98 -29.96
C SER A 269 17.92 15.33 -30.43
N GLU A 270 17.64 15.21 -31.71
CA GLU A 270 16.35 15.55 -32.32
C GLU A 270 15.20 14.73 -31.74
N GLY A 271 15.42 13.43 -31.51
CA GLY A 271 14.42 12.51 -30.97
C GLY A 271 14.23 12.56 -29.46
N ARG A 272 15.14 13.20 -28.71
CA ARG A 272 15.12 13.29 -27.22
C ARG A 272 15.19 11.95 -26.48
N ILE A 273 15.40 10.85 -27.21
CA ILE A 273 15.44 9.49 -26.65
C ILE A 273 16.61 8.73 -27.26
N LEU A 274 17.49 8.25 -26.42
CA LEU A 274 18.63 7.45 -26.80
C LEU A 274 18.70 6.16 -25.99
N CYS A 275 19.18 5.09 -26.57
CA CYS A 275 19.52 3.88 -25.82
C CYS A 275 20.90 3.35 -26.23
N SER A 276 21.49 2.50 -25.39
CA SER A 276 22.67 1.74 -25.75
C SER A 276 22.26 0.49 -26.57
N ALA A 277 23.15 0.05 -27.48
CA ALA A 277 22.97 -1.22 -28.15
C ALA A 277 22.86 -2.39 -27.14
N ALA A 278 23.50 -2.26 -25.96
CA ALA A 278 23.39 -3.26 -24.89
C ALA A 278 21.94 -3.46 -24.39
N ALA A 279 21.11 -2.43 -24.45
CA ALA A 279 19.68 -2.55 -24.15
C ALA A 279 18.94 -3.27 -25.29
N ILE A 280 19.27 -2.96 -26.54
CA ILE A 280 18.66 -3.61 -27.72
C ILE A 280 19.04 -5.10 -27.78
N ASP A 281 20.30 -5.43 -27.56
CA ASP A 281 20.82 -6.80 -27.58
C ASP A 281 20.15 -7.72 -26.52
N ARG A 282 19.45 -7.14 -25.54
CA ARG A 282 18.71 -7.81 -24.47
C ARG A 282 17.18 -7.69 -24.59
N ALA A 283 16.69 -7.00 -25.58
CA ALA A 283 15.27 -6.85 -25.85
C ALA A 283 14.76 -7.97 -26.77
N ASP A 284 13.44 -8.15 -26.78
CA ASP A 284 12.79 -9.07 -27.71
C ASP A 284 12.85 -8.57 -29.16
N ASP A 285 12.63 -9.49 -30.10
CA ASP A 285 12.70 -9.22 -31.54
C ASP A 285 11.71 -8.14 -32.01
N THR A 286 10.61 -7.95 -31.30
CA THR A 286 9.57 -6.99 -31.65
C THR A 286 10.01 -5.58 -31.29
N GLU A 287 10.57 -5.42 -30.09
CA GLU A 287 11.06 -4.14 -29.63
C GLU A 287 12.37 -3.74 -30.32
N CYS A 288 13.30 -4.69 -30.56
CA CYS A 288 14.54 -4.45 -31.30
C CYS A 288 14.30 -3.77 -32.63
N LYS A 289 13.29 -4.20 -33.41
CA LYS A 289 12.96 -3.64 -34.74
C LYS A 289 12.50 -2.20 -34.73
N ARG A 290 12.16 -1.66 -33.56
CA ARG A 290 11.71 -0.28 -33.36
C ARG A 290 12.85 0.69 -33.08
N TRP A 291 14.07 0.21 -33.13
CA TRP A 291 15.27 0.98 -32.82
C TRP A 291 16.32 0.84 -33.93
N ALA A 292 17.05 1.92 -34.18
CA ALA A 292 18.10 1.94 -35.19
C ALA A 292 19.41 2.45 -34.58
N GLU A 293 20.50 1.72 -34.82
CA GLU A 293 21.84 2.17 -34.44
C GLU A 293 22.23 3.38 -35.30
N GLN A 294 22.71 4.44 -34.66
CA GLN A 294 23.04 5.71 -35.32
C GLN A 294 24.56 5.91 -35.43
N TYR A 295 25.23 5.85 -34.30
CA TYR A 295 26.65 6.10 -34.19
C TYR A 295 27.25 5.47 -32.93
N SER A 296 28.58 5.51 -32.84
CA SER A 296 29.30 5.12 -31.63
C SER A 296 30.07 6.31 -31.09
N THR A 297 30.01 6.51 -29.76
CA THR A 297 30.68 7.63 -29.07
C THR A 297 31.17 7.20 -27.70
N VAL A 298 32.22 7.88 -27.21
CA VAL A 298 32.70 7.70 -25.84
C VAL A 298 31.95 8.66 -24.94
N LEU A 299 31.10 8.10 -24.09
CA LEU A 299 30.33 8.89 -23.12
C LEU A 299 31.25 9.40 -22.01
N ARG A 300 30.91 10.56 -21.46
CA ARG A 300 31.73 11.20 -20.41
C ARG A 300 31.93 10.26 -19.19
N GLY A 301 33.18 10.02 -18.85
CA GLY A 301 33.57 9.16 -17.71
C GLY A 301 33.58 7.66 -18.00
N ARG A 302 33.38 7.24 -19.27
CA ARG A 302 33.60 5.87 -19.73
C ARG A 302 34.86 5.82 -20.58
N SER A 303 35.50 4.66 -20.62
CA SER A 303 36.68 4.39 -21.44
C SER A 303 36.32 3.68 -22.77
N GLU A 304 35.21 2.96 -22.80
CA GLU A 304 34.76 2.23 -23.96
C GLU A 304 33.67 2.99 -24.72
N PRO A 305 33.68 2.90 -26.07
CA PRO A 305 32.64 3.54 -26.89
C PRO A 305 31.29 2.84 -26.69
N THR A 306 30.23 3.63 -26.55
CA THR A 306 28.84 3.18 -26.53
C THR A 306 28.26 3.28 -27.93
N ARG A 307 27.69 2.18 -28.46
CA ARG A 307 26.85 2.22 -29.67
C ARG A 307 25.49 2.81 -29.28
N VAL A 308 25.17 3.94 -29.87
CA VAL A 308 23.98 4.74 -29.58
C VAL A 308 22.90 4.44 -30.60
N CYS A 309 21.70 4.16 -30.09
CA CYS A 309 20.54 3.86 -30.92
C CYS A 309 19.39 4.85 -30.59
N MET A 310 18.54 5.09 -31.57
CA MET A 310 17.34 5.93 -31.48
C MET A 310 16.10 5.14 -31.91
N PRO A 311 14.90 5.56 -31.47
CA PRO A 311 13.67 5.03 -32.05
C PRO A 311 13.70 5.16 -33.58
N ALA A 312 13.38 4.08 -34.28
CA ALA A 312 13.18 4.12 -35.72
C ALA A 312 11.90 4.90 -36.02
N ASP A 313 11.92 5.75 -37.05
CA ASP A 313 10.69 6.38 -37.51
C ASP A 313 9.66 5.29 -37.87
N PRO A 314 8.40 5.43 -37.46
CA PRO A 314 7.37 4.53 -37.93
C PRO A 314 7.24 4.73 -39.45
N ASP A 315 7.46 3.64 -40.22
CA ASP A 315 7.13 3.56 -41.65
C ASP A 315 5.64 3.85 -41.90
#